data_398f0b59d24a53b2fc4da88f11de57a5
#
_entry.id   398f0b59d24a53b2fc4da88f11de57a5
#
_cell.length_a   1.000
_cell.length_b   1.000
_cell.length_c   1.000
_cell.angle_alpha   90.00
_cell.angle_beta   90.00
_cell.angle_gamma   90.00
#
_symmetry.space_group_name_H-M   'P 1'
#
loop_
_entity.id
_entity.type
_entity.pdbx_description
1 polymer ?
#
loop_
_entity_poly.entity_id
_entity_poly.type
_entity_poly.pdbx_seq_one_letter_code
_entity_poly.pdbx_strand_id
1 'polypeptide(L)'
;MHNFIEDRRLVASLIRQVLISRLCVREAILNFPHDTDDKSIHAAYHALVHYEADEDLRLRDTAYREEQDDYLEFISDVLERGEDLPENIIRNYEKYYSCANIPHEENAKGFFKGFFRFLNIKGNSDVNIK
;
A
#
# COMPACT_ATOMS: atom_id res chain seq x y z
N MET A 1 -7.47 -21.11 -14.63
CA MET A 1 -6.42 -20.91 -13.66
C MET A 1 -6.10 -19.45 -13.53
N HIS A 2 -5.98 -19.00 -12.32
CA HIS A 2 -5.80 -17.59 -12.09
C HIS A 2 -4.34 -17.21 -12.28
N ASN A 3 -4.12 -16.11 -12.98
CA ASN A 3 -2.77 -15.67 -13.24
C ASN A 3 -2.44 -14.50 -12.35
N PHE A 4 -1.79 -14.76 -11.23
CA PHE A 4 -1.46 -13.73 -10.27
C PHE A 4 -0.55 -12.67 -10.85
N ILE A 5 0.35 -13.05 -11.76
CA ILE A 5 1.30 -12.09 -12.30
C ILE A 5 0.60 -11.01 -13.10
N GLU A 6 -0.35 -11.40 -13.93
CA GLU A 6 -1.08 -10.42 -14.72
C GLU A 6 -1.91 -9.52 -13.82
N ASP A 7 -2.57 -10.12 -12.83
CA ASP A 7 -3.36 -9.35 -11.90
C ASP A 7 -2.49 -8.38 -11.12
N ARG A 8 -1.31 -8.82 -10.72
CA ARG A 8 -0.40 -7.96 -9.98
C ARG A 8 0.06 -6.78 -10.82
N ARG A 9 0.32 -7.02 -12.10
CA ARG A 9 0.73 -5.93 -12.99
C ARG A 9 -0.39 -4.94 -13.22
N LEU A 10 -1.61 -5.44 -13.31
CA LEU A 10 -2.76 -4.55 -13.41
C LEU A 10 -2.85 -3.66 -12.17
N VAL A 11 -2.74 -4.26 -11.00
CA VAL A 11 -2.82 -3.50 -9.76
C VAL A 11 -1.68 -2.48 -9.69
N ALA A 12 -0.48 -2.87 -10.11
CA ALA A 12 0.64 -1.93 -10.12
C ALA A 12 0.33 -0.72 -10.99
N SER A 13 -0.26 -0.95 -12.15
CA SER A 13 -0.62 0.13 -13.04
C SER A 13 -1.67 1.03 -12.41
N LEU A 14 -2.66 0.44 -11.75
CA LEU A 14 -3.70 1.23 -11.10
C LEU A 14 -3.14 2.10 -9.99
N ILE A 15 -2.22 1.55 -9.20
CA ILE A 15 -1.60 2.32 -8.14
C ILE A 15 -0.83 3.51 -8.73
N ARG A 16 -0.09 3.28 -9.79
CA ARG A 16 0.67 4.36 -10.41
C ARG A 16 -0.22 5.45 -10.95
N GLN A 17 -1.37 5.06 -11.49
CA GLN A 17 -2.29 6.05 -11.99
C GLN A 17 -2.89 6.88 -10.87
N VAL A 18 -3.07 6.29 -9.70
CA VAL A 18 -3.50 7.05 -8.54
C VAL A 18 -2.41 8.05 -8.14
N LEU A 19 -1.16 7.58 -8.14
CA LEU A 19 -0.06 8.44 -7.72
C LEU A 19 0.14 9.65 -8.62
N ILE A 20 -0.16 9.51 -9.91
CA ILE A 20 -0.04 10.65 -10.81
C ILE A 20 -1.38 11.35 -11.03
N SER A 21 -2.34 11.03 -10.21
CA SER A 21 -3.65 11.70 -10.21
C SER A 21 -4.46 11.49 -11.48
N ARG A 22 -4.23 10.39 -12.16
CA ARG A 22 -5.06 10.06 -13.32
C ARG A 22 -6.31 9.32 -12.91
N LEU A 23 -6.28 8.63 -11.78
CA LEU A 23 -7.45 7.96 -11.23
C LEU A 23 -7.57 8.34 -9.77
N CYS A 24 -8.78 8.43 -9.28
CA CYS A 24 -8.94 8.49 -7.83
C CYS A 24 -8.90 7.06 -7.28
N VAL A 25 -8.74 6.95 -5.97
CA VAL A 25 -8.63 5.63 -5.36
C VAL A 25 -9.84 4.77 -5.67
N ARG A 26 -11.04 5.35 -5.62
CA ARG A 26 -12.24 4.56 -5.85
C ARG A 26 -12.28 3.99 -7.25
N GLU A 27 -11.86 4.77 -8.22
CA GLU A 27 -11.81 4.28 -9.59
C GLU A 27 -10.82 3.15 -9.73
N ALA A 28 -9.66 3.28 -9.08
CA ALA A 28 -8.67 2.24 -9.15
C ALA A 28 -9.19 0.95 -8.54
N ILE A 29 -9.84 1.06 -7.38
CA ILE A 29 -10.36 -0.10 -6.69
C ILE A 29 -11.42 -0.82 -7.50
N LEU A 30 -12.24 -0.08 -8.21
CA LEU A 30 -13.26 -0.70 -9.04
C LEU A 30 -12.67 -1.57 -10.14
N ASN A 31 -11.43 -1.32 -10.49
CA ASN A 31 -10.77 -2.09 -11.53
C ASN A 31 -9.83 -3.16 -11.01
N PHE A 32 -9.79 -3.35 -9.70
CA PHE A 32 -8.99 -4.43 -9.14
C PHE A 32 -9.57 -5.77 -9.52
N PRO A 33 -8.73 -6.80 -9.57
CA PRO A 33 -9.24 -8.15 -9.78
C PRO A 33 -10.21 -8.53 -8.67
N HIS A 34 -11.33 -9.11 -9.04
CA HIS A 34 -12.31 -9.53 -8.07
C HIS A 34 -12.06 -10.99 -7.72
N ASP A 35 -12.46 -11.38 -6.55
CA ASP A 35 -12.39 -12.78 -6.14
C ASP A 35 -10.99 -13.36 -6.19
N THR A 36 -10.00 -12.56 -5.88
CA THR A 36 -8.65 -13.07 -5.87
C THR A 36 -8.26 -13.50 -4.46
N ASP A 37 -7.46 -14.57 -4.39
CA ASP A 37 -6.92 -15.03 -3.13
C ASP A 37 -5.50 -14.51 -2.93
N ASP A 38 -5.04 -13.68 -3.80
CA ASP A 38 -3.66 -13.18 -3.73
C ASP A 38 -3.52 -12.18 -2.59
N LYS A 39 -2.80 -12.58 -1.56
CA LYS A 39 -2.63 -11.72 -0.39
C LYS A 39 -1.89 -10.43 -0.72
N SER A 40 -1.01 -10.47 -1.71
CA SER A 40 -0.30 -9.27 -2.11
C SER A 40 -1.27 -8.24 -2.70
N ILE A 41 -2.24 -8.70 -3.47
CA ILE A 41 -3.24 -7.80 -4.02
C ILE A 41 -4.15 -7.27 -2.92
N HIS A 42 -4.50 -8.12 -1.96
CA HIS A 42 -5.32 -7.67 -0.84
C HIS A 42 -4.60 -6.60 -0.03
N ALA A 43 -3.31 -6.78 0.18
CA ALA A 43 -2.53 -5.78 0.92
C ALA A 43 -2.44 -4.47 0.15
N ALA A 44 -2.33 -4.54 -1.17
CA ALA A 44 -2.29 -3.34 -1.99
C ALA A 44 -3.63 -2.60 -1.94
N TYR A 45 -4.72 -3.35 -1.98
CA TYR A 45 -6.03 -2.75 -1.84
C TYR A 45 -6.15 -2.00 -0.53
N HIS A 46 -5.70 -2.64 0.54
CA HIS A 46 -5.75 -2.04 1.87
C HIS A 46 -4.91 -0.76 1.92
N ALA A 47 -3.76 -0.78 1.28
CA ALA A 47 -2.91 0.41 1.25
C ALA A 47 -3.60 1.57 0.55
N LEU A 48 -4.31 1.29 -0.53
CA LEU A 48 -5.03 2.34 -1.24
C LEU A 48 -6.19 2.89 -0.42
N VAL A 49 -6.87 2.02 0.32
CA VAL A 49 -7.95 2.48 1.18
C VAL A 49 -7.42 3.45 2.22
N HIS A 50 -6.29 3.13 2.81
CA HIS A 50 -5.68 4.02 3.78
C HIS A 50 -5.18 5.31 3.13
N TYR A 51 -4.68 5.20 1.93
CA TYR A 51 -4.23 6.38 1.20
C TYR A 51 -5.39 7.36 1.03
N GLU A 52 -6.55 6.86 0.65
CA GLU A 52 -7.71 7.72 0.49
C GLU A 52 -8.17 8.30 1.82
N ALA A 53 -8.19 7.47 2.85
CA ALA A 53 -8.68 7.92 4.15
C ALA A 53 -7.80 9.02 4.74
N ASP A 54 -6.53 9.03 4.37
CA ASP A 54 -5.59 9.97 4.95
C ASP A 54 -5.35 11.20 4.09
N GLU A 55 -6.23 11.47 3.17
CA GLU A 55 -6.03 12.59 2.26
C GLU A 55 -5.79 13.89 3.00
N ASP A 56 -6.58 14.16 4.03
CA ASP A 56 -6.41 15.40 4.77
C ASP A 56 -5.05 15.48 5.44
N LEU A 57 -4.57 14.36 5.95
CA LEU A 57 -3.26 14.34 6.58
C LEU A 57 -2.17 14.60 5.56
N ARG A 58 -2.30 14.04 4.38
CA ARG A 58 -1.30 14.26 3.33
C ARG A 58 -1.26 15.72 2.91
N LEU A 59 -2.41 16.38 2.91
CA LEU A 59 -2.43 17.77 2.50
C LEU A 59 -1.78 18.67 3.54
N ARG A 60 -1.78 18.26 4.79
CA ARG A 60 -1.23 19.08 5.86
C ARG A 60 0.19 18.72 6.26
N ASP A 61 0.65 17.53 5.89
CA ASP A 61 1.93 17.03 6.35
C ASP A 61 2.69 16.50 5.13
N THR A 62 3.57 17.30 4.60
CA THR A 62 4.30 16.96 3.39
C THR A 62 5.17 15.72 3.58
N ALA A 63 5.79 15.59 4.75
CA ALA A 63 6.62 14.42 5.00
C ALA A 63 5.80 13.15 5.00
N TYR A 64 4.63 13.20 5.58
CA TYR A 64 3.76 12.05 5.60
C TYR A 64 3.29 11.69 4.18
N ARG A 65 3.00 12.73 3.40
CA ARG A 65 2.60 12.51 2.03
C ARG A 65 3.69 11.81 1.24
N GLU A 66 4.93 12.25 1.41
CA GLU A 66 6.03 11.63 0.70
C GLU A 66 6.22 10.18 1.13
N GLU A 67 6.04 9.91 2.41
CA GLU A 67 6.15 8.55 2.90
C GLU A 67 5.08 7.66 2.30
N GLN A 68 3.86 8.15 2.22
CA GLN A 68 2.78 7.35 1.65
C GLN A 68 2.99 7.13 0.16
N ASP A 69 3.44 8.16 -0.55
CA ASP A 69 3.69 8.03 -1.97
C ASP A 69 4.80 7.01 -2.22
N ASP A 70 5.85 7.07 -1.43
CA ASP A 70 6.96 6.12 -1.56
C ASP A 70 6.51 4.70 -1.26
N TYR A 71 5.66 4.55 -0.27
CA TYR A 71 5.15 3.25 0.08
C TYR A 71 4.33 2.64 -1.05
N LEU A 72 3.45 3.43 -1.64
CA LEU A 72 2.65 2.94 -2.76
C LEU A 72 3.52 2.67 -3.98
N GLU A 73 4.53 3.49 -4.19
CA GLU A 73 5.42 3.26 -5.30
C GLU A 73 6.18 1.95 -5.12
N PHE A 74 6.63 1.69 -3.89
CA PHE A 74 7.31 0.44 -3.60
C PHE A 74 6.39 -0.74 -3.88
N ILE A 75 5.13 -0.67 -3.44
CA ILE A 75 4.19 -1.74 -3.69
C ILE A 75 4.01 -1.94 -5.19
N SER A 76 3.86 -0.85 -5.93
CA SER A 76 3.65 -0.98 -7.36
C SER A 76 4.87 -1.59 -8.06
N ASP A 77 6.07 -1.24 -7.61
CA ASP A 77 7.27 -1.81 -8.20
C ASP A 77 7.35 -3.31 -7.99
N VAL A 78 7.05 -3.77 -6.79
CA VAL A 78 7.10 -5.20 -6.49
C VAL A 78 6.06 -5.94 -7.33
N LEU A 79 4.85 -5.42 -7.38
CA LEU A 79 3.78 -6.06 -8.13
C LEU A 79 4.05 -6.04 -9.63
N GLU A 80 4.68 -4.99 -10.11
CA GLU A 80 5.03 -4.91 -11.51
C GLU A 80 5.96 -6.04 -11.90
N ARG A 81 6.85 -6.43 -11.01
CA ARG A 81 7.75 -7.55 -11.26
C ARG A 81 7.06 -8.89 -11.09
N GLY A 82 5.81 -8.89 -10.67
CA GLY A 82 5.08 -10.13 -10.44
C GLY A 82 5.45 -10.83 -9.15
N GLU A 83 6.11 -10.14 -8.25
CA GLU A 83 6.61 -10.73 -7.02
C GLU A 83 5.63 -10.56 -5.88
N ASP A 84 5.79 -11.37 -4.85
CA ASP A 84 5.01 -11.22 -3.63
C ASP A 84 5.45 -9.98 -2.89
N LEU A 85 4.53 -9.30 -2.26
CA LEU A 85 4.92 -8.25 -1.34
C LEU A 85 5.66 -8.89 -0.16
N PRO A 86 6.57 -8.15 0.46
CA PRO A 86 7.30 -8.69 1.60
C PRO A 86 6.36 -9.21 2.67
N GLU A 87 6.80 -10.25 3.35
CA GLU A 87 5.96 -10.92 4.32
C GLU A 87 5.53 -10.00 5.45
N ASN A 88 6.36 -9.06 5.83
CA ASN A 88 5.98 -8.13 6.88
C ASN A 88 4.82 -7.24 6.44
N ILE A 89 4.73 -6.89 5.17
CA ILE A 89 3.60 -6.13 4.68
C ILE A 89 2.33 -6.97 4.74
N ILE A 90 2.43 -8.21 4.30
CA ILE A 90 1.27 -9.11 4.31
C ILE A 90 0.81 -9.34 5.75
N ARG A 91 1.76 -9.54 6.64
CA ARG A 91 1.45 -9.81 8.04
C ARG A 91 0.80 -8.61 8.72
N ASN A 92 1.28 -7.41 8.41
CA ASN A 92 0.69 -6.21 8.97
C ASN A 92 -0.72 -5.99 8.47
N TYR A 93 -0.96 -6.26 7.20
CA TYR A 93 -2.30 -6.18 6.66
C TYR A 93 -3.23 -7.16 7.36
N GLU A 94 -2.80 -8.40 7.52
CA GLU A 94 -3.62 -9.41 8.15
C GLU A 94 -3.90 -9.05 9.62
N LYS A 95 -2.89 -8.55 10.28
CA LYS A 95 -3.04 -8.16 11.67
C LYS A 95 -4.01 -7.00 11.83
N TYR A 96 -3.94 -6.06 10.91
CA TYR A 96 -4.82 -4.91 10.95
C TYR A 96 -6.28 -5.36 10.86
N TYR A 97 -6.56 -6.27 9.96
CA TYR A 97 -7.93 -6.73 9.79
C TYR A 97 -8.40 -7.65 10.91
N SER A 98 -7.48 -8.30 11.59
CA SER A 98 -7.94 -9.14 12.68
C SER A 98 -8.19 -8.34 13.94
N CYS A 99 -7.80 -7.08 13.98
CA CYS A 99 -8.14 -6.23 15.09
C CYS A 99 -9.44 -5.55 14.77
N ALA A 100 -10.48 -6.10 15.25
CA ALA A 100 -11.77 -5.72 14.82
C ALA A 100 -12.07 -4.29 14.95
N ASN A 101 -11.82 -3.51 15.63
CA ASN A 101 -12.28 -2.19 15.77
C ASN A 101 -11.24 -1.15 15.63
N ILE A 102 -10.48 -1.21 14.62
CA ILE A 102 -9.52 -0.21 14.40
C ILE A 102 -10.16 1.00 13.82
N PRO A 103 -10.13 2.10 14.46
CA PRO A 103 -10.83 3.19 14.01
C PRO A 103 -10.06 4.10 13.33
N HIS A 104 -9.68 4.46 12.72
CA HIS A 104 -9.54 5.41 11.94
C HIS A 104 -8.35 6.10 11.82
N GLU A 105 -8.51 7.31 11.61
CA GLU A 105 -7.49 8.06 11.03
C GLU A 105 -6.26 8.03 11.80
N GLU A 106 -6.32 8.12 13.10
CA GLU A 106 -5.18 8.10 13.94
C GLU A 106 -4.46 6.78 13.90
N ASN A 107 -5.23 5.72 13.86
CA ASN A 107 -4.62 4.39 13.78
C ASN A 107 -4.01 4.14 12.42
N ALA A 108 -4.62 4.67 11.38
CA ALA A 108 -4.06 4.52 10.05
C ALA A 108 -2.74 5.23 9.95
N LYS A 109 -2.66 6.43 10.50
CA LYS A 109 -1.41 7.16 10.47
C LYS A 109 -0.32 6.44 11.23
N GLY A 110 -0.67 5.87 12.38
CA GLY A 110 0.29 5.11 13.15
C GLY A 110 0.76 3.86 12.41
N PHE A 111 -0.17 3.23 11.73
CA PHE A 111 0.16 2.05 10.94
C PHE A 111 1.20 2.39 9.87
N PHE A 112 0.96 3.45 9.11
CA PHE A 112 1.90 3.82 8.07
C PHE A 112 3.23 4.27 8.63
N LYS A 113 3.23 5.03 9.70
CA LYS A 113 4.48 5.47 10.27
C LYS A 113 5.31 4.31 10.76
N GLY A 114 4.69 3.39 11.47
CA GLY A 114 5.40 2.23 11.95
C GLY A 114 5.92 1.38 10.81
N PHE A 115 5.12 1.27 9.78
CA PHE A 115 5.47 0.48 8.64
C PHE A 115 6.66 1.07 7.90
N PHE A 116 6.66 2.38 7.68
CA PHE A 116 7.78 3.01 7.01
C PHE A 116 9.06 2.88 7.81
N ARG A 117 8.97 3.04 9.12
CA ARG A 117 10.14 2.85 9.95
C ARG A 117 10.69 1.44 9.81
N PHE A 118 9.78 0.48 9.76
CA PHE A 118 10.18 -0.90 9.62
C PHE A 118 10.84 -1.14 8.26
N LEU A 119 10.31 -0.57 7.20
CA LEU A 119 10.90 -0.71 5.89
C LEU A 119 12.27 -0.09 5.83
N ASN A 120 12.44 1.05 6.45
CA ASN A 120 13.74 1.71 6.44
C ASN A 120 14.78 0.84 7.11
N ILE A 121 14.43 0.23 8.21
CA ILE A 121 15.35 -0.65 8.89
C ILE A 121 15.70 -1.84 8.02
N LYS A 122 14.70 -2.45 7.41
CA LYS A 122 14.97 -3.62 6.61
C LYS A 122 15.58 -3.29 5.26
N GLY A 123 15.03 -2.29 4.63
CA GLY A 123 15.41 -2.03 3.26
C GLY A 123 16.62 -1.19 3.10
N ASN A 124 16.88 -0.40 4.12
CA ASN A 124 17.93 0.54 4.00
C ASN A 124 18.74 0.65 5.20
N SER A 125 18.94 -0.44 5.84
CA SER A 125 19.78 -0.41 6.98
C SER A 125 21.09 0.22 6.62
N ASP A 126 21.35 0.16 5.41
CA ASP A 126 22.51 0.72 4.92
C ASP A 126 22.32 2.16 4.65
N VAL A 127 21.29 2.51 4.26
CA VAL A 127 21.12 3.77 3.82
C VAL A 127 20.78 4.72 4.86
N ASN A 128 20.44 4.77 5.24
CA ASN A 128 19.98 5.68 5.88
C ASN A 128 20.10 6.11 6.78
N ILE A 129 20.15 6.17 6.86
CA ILE A 129 20.16 6.57 7.45
C ILE A 129 20.03 7.40 7.80
N LYS A 130 19.91 7.85 7.74
CA LYS A 130 19.74 8.67 7.97
C LYS A 130 19.65 8.93 8.51
#